data_1f93e95e20bae060abc9a0d688584403
#
_entry.id   1f93e95e20bae060abc9a0d688584403
#
_cell.length_a   1.000
_cell.length_b   1.000
_cell.length_c   1.000
_cell.angle_alpha   90.00
_cell.angle_beta   90.00
_cell.angle_gamma   90.00
#
_symmetry.space_group_name_H-M   'P 1'
#
loop_
_entity.id
_entity.type
_entity.pdbx_description
1 polymer ?
#
loop_
_entity_poly.entity_id
_entity_poly.type
_entity_poly.pdbx_seq_one_letter_code
_entity_poly.pdbx_strand_id
1 'polypeptide(L)'
;MSVTETTNPYSILFGKEPLRSISRDKQLRQVIDDFSAQNPLMQLYMITGVRGSGKTVFLSDAADFFKKQEDWIVVSISSDGNILEKIVSELASENALARIFQNASINLSFFGVGLEVSGSPKINNAEVALKKMLESLKHHGKRVLIAMDEVIRSKEIVAFASAFQLYIRDDLPVFLLMTGLYENIEELQNVKNLTFLYRAPRLDMEPLRIRPIEKDYMDTLGVNRDTAYAMARETMGYPYAFQLVGYFTWRNRCEYSDQVRKEWISRLNDYAYEIIWSRLSEKDRFVAYGIAKAETHKVSEVREVLNITQNEFNPYRKRLLKRGLISGDKWGEIRFTLPYFENYVIEAYEDENY
;
A
#
# COMPACT_ATOMS: atom_id res chain seq x y z
N MET A 1 -40.61 -11.99 7.31
CA MET A 1 -39.50 -11.13 7.62
C MET A 1 -39.08 -10.47 6.33
N SER A 2 -39.24 -9.16 6.20
CA SER A 2 -38.80 -8.39 5.03
C SER A 2 -37.30 -8.48 4.92
N VAL A 3 -36.84 -9.06 3.81
CA VAL A 3 -35.42 -9.02 3.43
C VAL A 3 -35.12 -7.55 3.11
N THR A 4 -34.64 -6.79 4.09
CA THR A 4 -33.87 -5.59 3.78
C THR A 4 -32.69 -6.09 2.97
N GLU A 5 -32.60 -5.68 1.71
CA GLU A 5 -31.43 -5.90 0.85
C GLU A 5 -30.22 -5.26 1.54
N THR A 6 -29.59 -6.01 2.40
CA THR A 6 -28.35 -5.59 3.03
C THR A 6 -27.26 -5.71 1.98
N THR A 7 -26.62 -4.59 1.72
CA THR A 7 -25.44 -4.52 0.81
C THR A 7 -24.38 -5.52 1.27
N ASN A 8 -23.75 -6.25 0.34
CA ASN A 8 -22.67 -7.15 0.67
C ASN A 8 -21.56 -6.38 1.40
N PRO A 9 -21.18 -6.76 2.64
CA PRO A 9 -20.20 -6.04 3.42
C PRO A 9 -18.75 -6.19 2.92
N TYR A 10 -18.50 -7.22 2.09
CA TYR A 10 -17.20 -7.48 1.49
C TYR A 10 -17.11 -6.92 0.08
N SER A 11 -15.94 -6.47 -0.34
CA SER A 11 -15.72 -5.86 -1.67
C SER A 11 -14.76 -6.68 -2.52
N ILE A 12 -15.10 -6.83 -3.79
CA ILE A 12 -14.22 -7.42 -4.82
C ILE A 12 -13.52 -6.34 -5.67
N LEU A 13 -13.81 -5.07 -5.42
CA LEU A 13 -13.27 -3.96 -6.20
C LEU A 13 -11.95 -3.46 -5.60
N PHE A 14 -10.97 -3.23 -6.46
CA PHE A 14 -9.75 -2.52 -6.09
C PHE A 14 -10.00 -1.00 -6.06
N GLY A 15 -9.26 -0.28 -5.21
CA GLY A 15 -9.31 1.18 -5.13
C GLY A 15 -10.51 1.76 -4.37
N LYS A 16 -11.45 0.92 -3.90
CA LYS A 16 -12.53 1.34 -3.01
C LYS A 16 -12.33 0.69 -1.64
N GLU A 17 -12.42 1.48 -0.60
CA GLU A 17 -12.37 0.99 0.77
C GLU A 17 -13.54 0.03 1.02
N PRO A 18 -13.27 -1.21 1.48
CA PRO A 18 -14.32 -2.16 1.80
C PRO A 18 -15.05 -1.73 3.09
N LEU A 19 -16.35 -2.03 3.19
CA LEU A 19 -17.12 -1.78 4.41
C LEU A 19 -16.60 -2.60 5.62
N ARG A 20 -15.91 -3.70 5.35
CA ARG A 20 -15.24 -4.55 6.34
C ARG A 20 -13.76 -4.62 6.06
N SER A 21 -12.96 -4.20 7.01
CA SER A 21 -11.50 -4.32 7.00
C SER A 21 -11.01 -4.87 8.34
N ILE A 22 -9.88 -5.54 8.31
CA ILE A 22 -9.19 -5.97 9.54
C ILE A 22 -8.11 -4.95 9.82
N SER A 23 -8.25 -4.25 10.95
CA SER A 23 -7.33 -3.18 11.34
C SER A 23 -5.90 -3.69 11.59
N ARG A 24 -4.93 -2.84 11.24
CA ARG A 24 -3.51 -3.01 11.50
C ARG A 24 -3.05 -2.09 12.63
N ASP A 25 -3.75 -2.15 13.76
CA ASP A 25 -3.62 -1.23 14.89
C ASP A 25 -2.18 -0.97 15.33
N LYS A 26 -1.33 -2.01 15.36
CA LYS A 26 0.07 -1.87 15.78
C LYS A 26 0.86 -0.96 14.85
N GLN A 27 0.74 -1.19 13.54
CA GLN A 27 1.46 -0.40 12.52
C GLN A 27 0.87 1.01 12.44
N LEU A 28 -0.45 1.13 12.55
CA LEU A 28 -1.12 2.43 12.56
C LEU A 28 -0.70 3.27 13.77
N ARG A 29 -0.68 2.70 14.98
CA ARG A 29 -0.21 3.39 16.18
C ARG A 29 1.24 3.82 16.05
N GLN A 30 2.11 3.00 15.49
CA GLN A 30 3.50 3.38 15.25
C GLN A 30 3.61 4.65 14.41
N VAL A 31 2.88 4.73 13.29
CA VAL A 31 2.86 5.94 12.44
C VAL A 31 2.30 7.14 13.19
N ILE A 32 1.21 6.94 13.94
CA ILE A 32 0.57 8.00 14.72
C ILE A 32 1.52 8.54 15.78
N ASP A 33 2.13 7.67 16.57
CA ASP A 33 3.04 8.04 17.64
C ASP A 33 4.25 8.81 17.12
N ASP A 34 4.86 8.31 16.02
CA ASP A 34 6.04 8.94 15.42
C ASP A 34 5.72 10.32 14.83
N PHE A 35 4.58 10.45 14.11
CA PHE A 35 4.21 11.71 13.46
C PHE A 35 3.64 12.73 14.44
N SER A 36 2.96 12.28 15.50
CA SER A 36 2.36 13.16 16.52
C SER A 36 3.38 13.62 17.57
N ALA A 37 4.59 13.10 17.58
CA ALA A 37 5.62 13.52 18.52
C ALA A 37 5.86 15.04 18.45
N GLN A 38 6.24 15.64 19.57
CA GLN A 38 6.53 17.08 19.65
C GLN A 38 7.74 17.43 18.76
N ASN A 39 8.76 16.56 18.77
CA ASN A 39 9.91 16.65 17.87
C ASN A 39 10.01 15.34 17.06
N PRO A 40 9.30 15.23 15.94
CA PRO A 40 9.22 13.98 15.21
C PRO A 40 10.57 13.65 14.59
N LEU A 41 11.09 12.45 14.90
CA LEU A 41 12.30 11.93 14.29
C LEU A 41 12.03 11.33 12.90
N MET A 42 10.77 10.94 12.66
CA MET A 42 10.30 10.34 11.42
C MET A 42 9.17 11.21 10.84
N GLN A 43 9.35 11.66 9.61
CA GLN A 43 8.35 12.44 8.87
C GLN A 43 7.93 11.74 7.57
N LEU A 44 8.38 10.51 7.36
CA LEU A 44 8.12 9.73 6.15
C LEU A 44 8.01 8.26 6.50
N TYR A 45 6.98 7.61 5.96
CA TYR A 45 6.87 6.15 5.89
C TYR A 45 6.58 5.68 4.47
N MET A 46 7.27 4.62 4.05
CA MET A 46 7.01 3.90 2.80
C MET A 46 6.29 2.60 3.12
N ILE A 47 5.08 2.43 2.59
CA ILE A 47 4.23 1.27 2.82
C ILE A 47 4.35 0.34 1.62
N THR A 48 4.89 -0.86 1.83
CA THR A 48 5.12 -1.83 0.75
C THR A 48 4.35 -3.14 0.97
N GLY A 49 4.15 -3.87 -0.10
CA GLY A 49 3.48 -5.17 -0.06
C GLY A 49 2.98 -5.58 -1.44
N VAL A 50 2.62 -6.84 -1.58
CA VAL A 50 2.04 -7.38 -2.81
C VAL A 50 0.75 -6.64 -3.20
N ARG A 51 0.31 -6.76 -4.47
CA ARG A 51 -1.01 -6.29 -4.87
C ARG A 51 -2.09 -6.93 -3.99
N GLY A 52 -3.08 -6.17 -3.55
CA GLY A 52 -4.15 -6.69 -2.67
C GLY A 52 -3.76 -6.91 -1.19
N SER A 53 -2.56 -6.50 -0.75
CA SER A 53 -2.13 -6.60 0.66
C SER A 53 -2.76 -5.55 1.60
N GLY A 54 -3.62 -4.66 1.09
CA GLY A 54 -4.32 -3.65 1.88
C GLY A 54 -3.54 -2.36 2.12
N LYS A 55 -2.57 -2.01 1.26
CA LYS A 55 -1.80 -0.76 1.34
C LYS A 55 -2.69 0.48 1.30
N THR A 56 -3.59 0.54 0.32
CA THR A 56 -4.55 1.65 0.16
C THR A 56 -5.45 1.80 1.38
N VAL A 57 -5.97 0.69 1.92
CA VAL A 57 -6.81 0.71 3.14
C VAL A 57 -6.01 1.27 4.32
N PHE A 58 -4.80 0.80 4.53
CA PHE A 58 -3.94 1.32 5.60
C PHE A 58 -3.61 2.81 5.42
N LEU A 59 -3.35 3.26 4.19
CA LEU A 59 -3.13 4.67 3.89
C LEU A 59 -4.36 5.51 4.22
N SER A 60 -5.57 5.03 3.85
CA SER A 60 -6.84 5.68 4.17
C SER A 60 -7.08 5.74 5.69
N ASP A 61 -6.91 4.62 6.40
CA ASP A 61 -7.06 4.56 7.86
C ASP A 61 -6.15 5.59 8.57
N ALA A 62 -4.89 5.69 8.11
CA ALA A 62 -3.95 6.68 8.66
C ALA A 62 -4.34 8.12 8.31
N ALA A 63 -4.72 8.38 7.06
CA ALA A 63 -5.17 9.68 6.60
C ALA A 63 -6.42 10.14 7.37
N ASP A 64 -7.39 9.25 7.56
CA ASP A 64 -8.63 9.54 8.29
C ASP A 64 -8.42 9.78 9.78
N PHE A 65 -7.42 9.12 10.39
CA PHE A 65 -7.02 9.44 11.75
C PHE A 65 -6.53 10.88 11.85
N PHE A 66 -5.57 11.29 11.02
CA PHE A 66 -5.01 12.64 11.06
C PHE A 66 -6.03 13.71 10.63
N LYS A 67 -6.93 13.41 9.71
CA LYS A 67 -8.02 14.33 9.30
C LYS A 67 -8.95 14.76 10.44
N LYS A 68 -9.06 13.94 11.48
CA LYS A 68 -9.87 14.20 12.68
C LYS A 68 -9.14 15.08 13.72
N GLN A 69 -7.84 15.33 13.53
CA GLN A 69 -7.05 16.16 14.45
C GLN A 69 -7.07 17.62 13.96
N GLU A 70 -7.31 18.56 14.87
CA GLU A 70 -7.45 19.97 14.52
C GLU A 70 -6.16 20.63 14.00
N ASP A 71 -5.00 20.13 14.43
CA ASP A 71 -3.68 20.63 14.02
C ASP A 71 -3.14 20.02 12.73
N TRP A 72 -3.88 19.08 12.13
CA TRP A 72 -3.47 18.40 10.91
C TRP A 72 -4.28 18.80 9.68
N ILE A 73 -3.57 18.91 8.57
CA ILE A 73 -4.11 19.10 7.23
C ILE A 73 -3.68 17.88 6.42
N VAL A 74 -4.64 17.16 5.84
CA VAL A 74 -4.36 15.94 5.08
C VAL A 74 -4.61 16.21 3.60
N VAL A 75 -3.55 16.05 2.80
CA VAL A 75 -3.56 16.21 1.35
C VAL A 75 -3.37 14.83 0.72
N SER A 76 -4.44 14.30 0.12
CA SER A 76 -4.40 13.02 -0.60
C SER A 76 -4.29 13.28 -2.09
N ILE A 77 -3.19 12.83 -2.72
CA ILE A 77 -2.91 13.09 -4.14
C ILE A 77 -2.49 11.82 -4.87
N SER A 78 -2.77 11.81 -6.17
CA SER A 78 -2.23 10.79 -7.08
C SER A 78 -0.74 11.01 -7.34
N SER A 79 -0.02 9.94 -7.62
CA SER A 79 1.43 9.94 -7.88
C SER A 79 1.83 10.38 -9.30
N ASP A 80 0.88 10.79 -10.14
CA ASP A 80 1.09 11.27 -11.51
C ASP A 80 1.11 12.80 -11.61
N GLY A 81 1.54 13.34 -12.73
CA GLY A 81 1.57 14.80 -13.02
C GLY A 81 2.44 15.61 -12.06
N ASN A 82 2.25 16.92 -12.04
CA ASN A 82 3.05 17.83 -11.20
C ASN A 82 2.62 17.76 -9.72
N ILE A 83 3.32 16.96 -8.95
CA ILE A 83 3.01 16.69 -7.52
C ILE A 83 3.04 17.98 -6.69
N LEU A 84 4.06 18.83 -6.88
CA LEU A 84 4.20 20.07 -6.11
C LEU A 84 3.06 21.05 -6.38
N GLU A 85 2.65 21.18 -7.65
CA GLU A 85 1.50 22.03 -8.00
C GLU A 85 0.18 21.48 -7.45
N LYS A 86 -0.02 20.16 -7.48
CA LYS A 86 -1.19 19.54 -6.87
C LYS A 86 -1.28 19.86 -5.37
N ILE A 87 -0.18 19.71 -4.63
CA ILE A 87 -0.16 20.01 -3.18
C ILE A 87 -0.45 21.49 -2.94
N VAL A 88 0.18 22.40 -3.71
CA VAL A 88 -0.08 23.84 -3.59
C VAL A 88 -1.56 24.16 -3.85
N SER A 89 -2.15 23.57 -4.90
CA SER A 89 -3.54 23.79 -5.27
C SER A 89 -4.51 23.26 -4.21
N GLU A 90 -4.27 22.05 -3.69
CA GLU A 90 -5.09 21.46 -2.62
C GLU A 90 -5.04 22.32 -1.34
N LEU A 91 -3.85 22.67 -0.87
CA LEU A 91 -3.70 23.54 0.30
C LEU A 91 -4.35 24.91 0.10
N ALA A 92 -4.25 25.50 -1.09
CA ALA A 92 -4.81 26.82 -1.39
C ALA A 92 -6.34 26.79 -1.55
N SER A 93 -6.92 25.64 -1.92
CA SER A 93 -8.38 25.47 -2.06
C SER A 93 -9.11 25.38 -0.71
N GLU A 94 -8.39 25.09 0.36
CA GLU A 94 -8.93 25.00 1.72
C GLU A 94 -9.26 26.40 2.27
N ASN A 95 -10.54 26.74 2.35
CA ASN A 95 -11.02 28.05 2.81
C ASN A 95 -10.47 28.48 4.17
N ALA A 96 -10.27 27.53 5.08
CA ALA A 96 -9.71 27.79 6.41
C ALA A 96 -8.25 28.26 6.34
N LEU A 97 -7.50 27.84 5.31
CA LEU A 97 -6.09 28.18 5.12
C LEU A 97 -5.88 29.44 4.29
N ALA A 98 -6.85 29.81 3.45
CA ALA A 98 -6.75 30.97 2.58
C ALA A 98 -6.40 32.26 3.35
N ARG A 99 -7.00 32.47 4.53
CA ARG A 99 -6.69 33.61 5.41
C ARG A 99 -5.27 33.58 5.95
N ILE A 100 -4.76 32.41 6.30
CA ILE A 100 -3.39 32.22 6.77
C ILE A 100 -2.40 32.63 5.67
N PHE A 101 -2.64 32.18 4.45
CA PHE A 101 -1.78 32.48 3.32
C PHE A 101 -1.87 33.95 2.85
N GLN A 102 -3.07 34.55 2.91
CA GLN A 102 -3.26 35.99 2.63
C GLN A 102 -2.50 36.85 3.64
N ASN A 103 -2.61 36.55 4.93
CA ASN A 103 -1.91 37.27 6.00
C ASN A 103 -0.38 37.14 5.86
N ALA A 104 0.11 36.02 5.36
CA ALA A 104 1.53 35.80 5.05
C ALA A 104 1.96 36.42 3.71
N SER A 105 1.08 37.18 3.03
CA SER A 105 1.34 37.79 1.72
C SER A 105 1.79 36.82 0.62
N ILE A 106 1.25 35.57 0.67
CA ILE A 106 1.55 34.52 -0.30
C ILE A 106 0.59 34.67 -1.49
N ASN A 107 1.10 35.14 -2.63
CA ASN A 107 0.32 35.32 -3.86
C ASN A 107 0.45 34.06 -4.75
N LEU A 108 -0.61 33.26 -4.82
CA LEU A 108 -0.69 32.00 -5.57
C LEU A 108 -1.53 32.09 -6.85
N SER A 109 -1.84 33.31 -7.32
CA SER A 109 -2.68 33.54 -8.50
C SER A 109 -2.15 32.83 -9.77
N PHE A 110 -0.85 32.57 -9.84
CA PHE A 110 -0.23 31.84 -10.95
C PHE A 110 -0.76 30.38 -11.07
N PHE A 111 -1.11 29.75 -9.94
CA PHE A 111 -1.59 28.38 -9.91
C PHE A 111 -3.11 28.26 -10.15
N GLY A 112 -3.79 29.35 -10.51
CA GLY A 112 -5.23 29.33 -10.83
C GLY A 112 -6.16 29.14 -9.63
N VAL A 113 -5.65 29.19 -8.41
CA VAL A 113 -6.39 28.94 -7.16
C VAL A 113 -7.07 30.17 -6.55
N GLY A 114 -7.09 31.31 -7.28
CA GLY A 114 -7.81 32.51 -6.87
C GLY A 114 -7.22 33.25 -5.65
N LEU A 115 -6.07 32.82 -5.12
CA LEU A 115 -5.41 33.42 -3.98
C LEU A 115 -4.47 34.54 -4.47
N GLU A 116 -5.06 35.72 -4.72
CA GLU A 116 -4.33 36.93 -5.12
C GLU A 116 -4.17 37.88 -3.93
N VAL A 117 -2.93 38.33 -3.71
CA VAL A 117 -2.61 39.31 -2.67
C VAL A 117 -2.07 40.55 -3.32
N SER A 118 -2.81 41.66 -3.21
CA SER A 118 -2.45 42.93 -3.79
C SER A 118 -1.13 43.46 -3.23
N GLY A 119 -0.22 43.87 -4.11
CA GLY A 119 1.11 44.36 -3.72
C GLY A 119 2.16 43.28 -3.44
N SER A 120 1.80 42.00 -3.47
CA SER A 120 2.76 40.89 -3.31
C SER A 120 3.16 40.30 -4.66
N PRO A 121 4.45 39.99 -4.89
CA PRO A 121 4.90 39.37 -6.14
C PRO A 121 4.28 37.98 -6.31
N LYS A 122 3.87 37.68 -7.55
CA LYS A 122 3.35 36.36 -7.91
C LYS A 122 4.44 35.29 -7.79
N ILE A 123 4.12 34.19 -7.13
CA ILE A 123 5.02 33.04 -7.03
C ILE A 123 4.69 32.09 -8.18
N ASN A 124 5.66 31.83 -9.04
CA ASN A 124 5.52 30.98 -10.22
C ASN A 124 6.25 29.63 -10.09
N ASN A 125 6.89 29.38 -8.96
CA ASN A 125 7.59 28.14 -8.67
C ASN A 125 6.87 27.41 -7.53
N ALA A 126 6.38 26.19 -7.80
CA ALA A 126 5.59 25.41 -6.85
C ALA A 126 6.40 24.98 -5.60
N GLU A 127 7.69 24.70 -5.74
CA GLU A 127 8.57 24.37 -4.62
C GLU A 127 8.69 25.55 -3.65
N VAL A 128 8.91 26.76 -4.19
CA VAL A 128 8.98 27.99 -3.39
C VAL A 128 7.62 28.32 -2.76
N ALA A 129 6.54 28.14 -3.51
CA ALA A 129 5.19 28.34 -3.02
C ALA A 129 4.89 27.43 -1.83
N LEU A 130 5.12 26.12 -2.00
CA LEU A 130 4.88 25.13 -0.95
C LEU A 130 5.74 25.40 0.28
N LYS A 131 7.03 25.75 0.11
CA LYS A 131 7.89 26.11 1.24
C LYS A 131 7.31 27.25 2.07
N LYS A 132 6.91 28.35 1.45
CA LYS A 132 6.30 29.50 2.14
C LYS A 132 4.98 29.16 2.82
N MET A 133 4.15 28.31 2.17
CA MET A 133 2.92 27.83 2.77
C MET A 133 3.20 27.01 4.04
N LEU A 134 4.16 26.07 4.00
CA LEU A 134 4.57 25.25 5.14
C LEU A 134 5.16 26.12 6.28
N GLU A 135 5.99 27.13 5.97
CA GLU A 135 6.51 28.09 6.95
C GLU A 135 5.36 28.83 7.65
N SER A 136 4.38 29.31 6.87
CA SER A 136 3.20 29.97 7.43
C SER A 136 2.36 29.04 8.32
N LEU A 137 2.15 27.80 7.88
CA LEU A 137 1.44 26.77 8.65
C LEU A 137 2.16 26.42 9.97
N LYS A 138 3.50 26.35 9.94
CA LYS A 138 4.33 26.15 11.15
C LYS A 138 4.07 27.21 12.21
N HIS A 139 3.99 28.49 11.82
CA HIS A 139 3.68 29.60 12.73
C HIS A 139 2.28 29.51 13.34
N HIS A 140 1.36 28.79 12.70
CA HIS A 140 0.00 28.55 13.19
C HIS A 140 -0.17 27.19 13.88
N GLY A 141 0.94 26.49 14.18
CA GLY A 141 0.91 25.18 14.82
C GLY A 141 0.26 24.08 13.99
N LYS A 142 0.17 24.25 12.66
CA LYS A 142 -0.43 23.26 11.75
C LYS A 142 0.62 22.35 11.17
N ARG A 143 0.24 21.09 10.94
CA ARG A 143 1.03 20.02 10.30
C ARG A 143 0.36 19.57 9.01
N VAL A 144 1.15 19.18 8.01
CA VAL A 144 0.64 18.72 6.72
C VAL A 144 1.03 17.28 6.50
N LEU A 145 0.04 16.39 6.36
CA LEU A 145 0.24 15.02 5.91
C LEU A 145 -0.05 14.92 4.42
N ILE A 146 0.93 14.50 3.65
CA ILE A 146 0.79 14.16 2.25
C ILE A 146 0.63 12.64 2.15
N ALA A 147 -0.50 12.18 1.59
CA ALA A 147 -0.80 10.78 1.37
C ALA A 147 -0.79 10.48 -0.14
N MET A 148 0.10 9.58 -0.58
CA MET A 148 0.22 9.17 -1.98
C MET A 148 0.09 7.66 -2.12
N ASP A 149 -0.83 7.22 -2.97
CA ASP A 149 -1.02 5.80 -3.28
C ASP A 149 -0.33 5.40 -4.59
N GLU A 150 0.10 4.16 -4.67
CA GLU A 150 0.70 3.52 -5.85
C GLU A 150 1.85 4.33 -6.49
N VAL A 151 2.81 4.76 -5.68
CA VAL A 151 3.96 5.54 -6.16
C VAL A 151 4.82 4.71 -7.12
N ILE A 152 5.07 5.29 -8.30
CA ILE A 152 5.95 4.76 -9.34
C ILE A 152 7.02 5.81 -9.62
N ARG A 153 8.25 5.37 -9.88
CA ARG A 153 9.34 6.29 -10.22
C ARG A 153 9.00 7.10 -11.46
N SER A 154 8.95 8.41 -11.30
CA SER A 154 8.79 9.40 -12.37
C SER A 154 9.71 10.60 -12.10
N LYS A 155 9.84 11.50 -13.06
CA LYS A 155 10.61 12.75 -12.88
C LYS A 155 9.95 13.63 -11.80
N GLU A 156 8.65 13.65 -11.78
CA GLU A 156 7.82 14.46 -10.88
C GLU A 156 7.94 13.96 -9.44
N ILE A 157 7.89 12.63 -9.22
CA ILE A 157 8.12 12.03 -7.89
C ILE A 157 9.55 12.28 -7.42
N VAL A 158 10.54 12.19 -8.29
CA VAL A 158 11.94 12.50 -7.95
C VAL A 158 12.11 13.97 -7.57
N ALA A 159 11.49 14.90 -8.31
CA ALA A 159 11.51 16.33 -8.00
C ALA A 159 10.83 16.60 -6.65
N PHE A 160 9.64 16.04 -6.43
CA PHE A 160 8.92 16.15 -5.17
C PHE A 160 9.74 15.61 -3.99
N ALA A 161 10.30 14.38 -4.11
CA ALA A 161 11.10 13.80 -3.04
C ALA A 161 12.35 14.63 -2.71
N SER A 162 12.97 15.24 -3.73
CA SER A 162 14.10 16.16 -3.53
C SER A 162 13.68 17.42 -2.75
N ALA A 163 12.55 18.04 -3.12
CA ALA A 163 11.99 19.18 -2.40
C ALA A 163 11.58 18.79 -0.96
N PHE A 164 10.93 17.64 -0.78
CA PHE A 164 10.55 17.11 0.54
C PHE A 164 11.74 16.95 1.47
N GLN A 165 12.88 16.45 0.96
CA GLN A 165 14.12 16.37 1.74
C GLN A 165 14.59 17.74 2.24
N LEU A 166 14.45 18.79 1.41
CA LEU A 166 14.79 20.16 1.82
C LEU A 166 13.84 20.67 2.90
N TYR A 167 12.54 20.38 2.78
CA TYR A 167 11.54 20.79 3.77
C TYR A 167 11.78 20.14 5.14
N ILE A 168 12.13 18.84 5.17
CA ILE A 168 12.50 18.16 6.42
C ILE A 168 13.77 18.79 7.03
N ARG A 169 14.79 19.06 6.21
CA ARG A 169 16.03 19.69 6.67
C ARG A 169 15.79 21.08 7.29
N ASP A 170 14.83 21.81 6.73
CA ASP A 170 14.44 23.15 7.21
C ASP A 170 13.41 23.06 8.36
N ASP A 171 13.20 21.86 8.93
CA ASP A 171 12.31 21.60 10.06
C ASP A 171 10.86 22.06 9.80
N LEU A 172 10.37 21.89 8.56
CA LEU A 172 8.99 22.22 8.21
C LEU A 172 8.02 21.10 8.60
N PRO A 173 6.77 21.44 8.97
CA PRO A 173 5.80 20.49 9.53
C PRO A 173 5.10 19.70 8.42
N VAL A 174 5.86 19.02 7.59
CA VAL A 174 5.35 18.21 6.48
C VAL A 174 5.70 16.75 6.68
N PHE A 175 4.72 15.88 6.48
CA PHE A 175 4.80 14.44 6.69
C PHE A 175 4.36 13.72 5.42
N LEU A 176 4.90 12.54 5.16
CA LEU A 176 4.62 11.78 3.95
C LEU A 176 4.33 10.32 4.26
N LEU A 177 3.17 9.86 3.80
CA LEU A 177 2.86 8.44 3.67
C LEU A 177 2.76 8.12 2.19
N MET A 178 3.58 7.19 1.72
CA MET A 178 3.50 6.73 0.34
C MET A 178 3.41 5.21 0.28
N THR A 179 2.53 4.72 -0.59
CA THR A 179 2.42 3.29 -0.85
C THR A 179 3.03 2.92 -2.19
N GLY A 180 3.48 1.71 -2.33
CA GLY A 180 3.98 1.19 -3.60
C GLY A 180 4.22 -0.31 -3.55
N LEU A 181 4.43 -0.89 -4.72
CA LEU A 181 5.01 -2.22 -4.82
C LEU A 181 6.48 -2.13 -4.39
N TYR A 182 7.00 -3.24 -3.88
CA TYR A 182 8.38 -3.28 -3.41
C TYR A 182 9.37 -2.77 -4.49
N GLU A 183 9.24 -3.25 -5.71
CA GLU A 183 10.09 -2.87 -6.84
C GLU A 183 10.04 -1.37 -7.15
N ASN A 184 8.86 -0.76 -7.12
CA ASN A 184 8.68 0.67 -7.38
C ASN A 184 9.39 1.53 -6.32
N ILE A 185 9.26 1.14 -5.05
CA ILE A 185 9.93 1.82 -3.95
C ILE A 185 11.44 1.62 -4.03
N GLU A 186 11.93 0.40 -4.34
CA GLU A 186 13.35 0.14 -4.53
C GLU A 186 13.95 0.96 -5.71
N GLU A 187 13.22 1.08 -6.82
CA GLU A 187 13.63 1.93 -7.94
C GLU A 187 13.75 3.40 -7.54
N LEU A 188 12.84 3.89 -6.72
CA LEU A 188 12.89 5.27 -6.21
C LEU A 188 14.06 5.47 -5.26
N GLN A 189 14.31 4.52 -4.36
CA GLN A 189 15.45 4.55 -3.44
C GLN A 189 16.80 4.53 -4.18
N ASN A 190 16.89 3.86 -5.34
CA ASN A 190 18.10 3.78 -6.14
C ASN A 190 18.45 5.06 -6.92
N VAL A 191 17.63 6.12 -6.83
CA VAL A 191 17.93 7.42 -7.43
C VAL A 191 19.05 8.10 -6.64
N LYS A 192 20.16 8.45 -7.31
CA LYS A 192 21.39 8.98 -6.67
C LYS A 192 21.14 10.11 -5.66
N ASN A 193 20.20 11.01 -5.96
CA ASN A 193 19.95 12.20 -5.14
C ASN A 193 18.92 11.96 -4.02
N LEU A 194 18.35 10.74 -3.92
CA LEU A 194 17.31 10.40 -2.94
C LEU A 194 17.80 9.38 -1.90
N THR A 195 19.11 9.43 -1.55
CA THR A 195 19.72 8.49 -0.60
C THR A 195 19.09 8.54 0.80
N PHE A 196 18.41 9.63 1.16
CA PHE A 196 17.67 9.73 2.42
C PHE A 196 16.51 8.70 2.49
N LEU A 197 15.94 8.28 1.36
CA LEU A 197 14.90 7.26 1.31
C LEU A 197 15.38 5.87 1.78
N TYR A 198 16.69 5.59 1.72
CA TYR A 198 17.24 4.36 2.31
C TYR A 198 17.13 4.32 3.84
N ARG A 199 17.09 5.52 4.47
CA ARG A 199 16.97 5.66 5.92
C ARG A 199 15.54 5.79 6.37
N ALA A 200 14.63 6.03 5.43
CA ALA A 200 13.21 6.15 5.74
C ALA A 200 12.64 4.78 6.14
N PRO A 201 11.87 4.72 7.22
CA PRO A 201 11.25 3.48 7.67
C PRO A 201 10.30 2.94 6.63
N ARG A 202 10.31 1.61 6.47
CA ARG A 202 9.40 0.90 5.59
C ARG A 202 8.47 0.02 6.42
N LEU A 203 7.18 0.10 6.10
CA LEU A 203 6.15 -0.74 6.66
C LEU A 203 5.74 -1.77 5.60
N ASP A 204 6.19 -2.99 5.78
CA ASP A 204 5.76 -4.09 4.93
C ASP A 204 4.38 -4.58 5.38
N MET A 205 3.44 -4.69 4.43
CA MET A 205 2.09 -5.16 4.69
C MET A 205 2.09 -6.69 4.86
N GLU A 206 2.36 -7.11 6.07
CA GLU A 206 2.32 -8.52 6.45
C GLU A 206 0.91 -9.14 6.31
N PRO A 207 0.78 -10.47 6.20
CA PRO A 207 -0.52 -11.13 6.24
C PRO A 207 -1.32 -10.75 7.50
N LEU A 208 -2.64 -10.66 7.35
CA LEU A 208 -3.56 -10.46 8.48
C LEU A 208 -3.52 -11.67 9.41
N ARG A 209 -3.78 -11.43 10.68
CA ARG A 209 -3.89 -12.52 11.66
C ARG A 209 -5.18 -13.32 11.42
N ILE A 210 -5.09 -14.64 11.50
CA ILE A 210 -6.23 -15.55 11.25
C ILE A 210 -7.38 -15.33 12.24
N ARG A 211 -7.10 -15.09 13.53
CA ARG A 211 -8.14 -14.90 14.55
C ARG A 211 -9.08 -13.71 14.30
N PRO A 212 -8.61 -12.51 13.94
CA PRO A 212 -9.49 -11.42 13.53
C PRO A 212 -10.36 -11.76 12.32
N ILE A 213 -9.83 -12.48 11.33
CA ILE A 213 -10.58 -12.92 10.14
C ILE A 213 -11.67 -13.93 10.55
N GLU A 214 -11.31 -14.95 11.36
CA GLU A 214 -12.25 -15.93 11.94
C GLU A 214 -13.42 -15.20 12.63
N LYS A 215 -13.09 -14.24 13.49
CA LYS A 215 -14.10 -13.47 14.23
C LYS A 215 -14.99 -12.66 13.28
N ASP A 216 -14.43 -11.99 12.30
CA ASP A 216 -15.21 -11.21 11.34
C ASP A 216 -16.20 -12.07 10.55
N TYR A 217 -15.78 -13.25 10.10
CA TYR A 217 -16.67 -14.20 9.41
C TYR A 217 -17.79 -14.72 10.30
N MET A 218 -17.50 -15.02 11.57
CA MET A 218 -18.55 -15.42 12.54
C MET A 218 -19.55 -14.28 12.74
N ASP A 219 -19.09 -13.07 12.98
CA ASP A 219 -19.92 -11.93 13.33
C ASP A 219 -20.74 -11.43 12.12
N THR A 220 -20.18 -11.51 10.93
CA THR A 220 -20.78 -10.94 9.71
C THR A 220 -21.60 -11.94 8.91
N LEU A 221 -21.10 -13.17 8.76
CA LEU A 221 -21.76 -14.22 7.97
C LEU A 221 -22.63 -15.15 8.82
N GLY A 222 -22.47 -15.12 10.16
CA GLY A 222 -23.19 -16.02 11.06
C GLY A 222 -22.78 -17.50 10.94
N VAL A 223 -21.66 -17.78 10.29
CA VAL A 223 -21.14 -19.16 10.18
C VAL A 223 -20.59 -19.63 11.51
N ASN A 224 -20.63 -20.94 11.75
CA ASN A 224 -20.06 -21.51 12.97
C ASN A 224 -18.52 -21.34 13.00
N ARG A 225 -17.94 -21.51 14.20
CA ARG A 225 -16.53 -21.28 14.44
C ARG A 225 -15.60 -22.14 13.58
N ASP A 226 -15.92 -23.42 13.40
CA ASP A 226 -15.06 -24.34 12.67
C ASP A 226 -15.02 -23.96 11.18
N THR A 227 -16.17 -23.61 10.60
CA THR A 227 -16.29 -23.10 9.25
C THR A 227 -15.54 -21.76 9.11
N ALA A 228 -15.76 -20.80 10.02
CA ALA A 228 -15.07 -19.51 10.00
C ALA A 228 -13.55 -19.65 10.08
N TYR A 229 -13.08 -20.57 10.93
CA TYR A 229 -11.65 -20.85 11.08
C TYR A 229 -11.06 -21.50 9.81
N ALA A 230 -11.77 -22.45 9.20
CA ALA A 230 -11.35 -23.06 7.94
C ALA A 230 -11.26 -22.01 6.83
N MET A 231 -12.32 -21.21 6.64
CA MET A 231 -12.34 -20.08 5.69
C MET A 231 -11.17 -19.12 5.93
N ALA A 232 -10.95 -18.69 7.18
CA ALA A 232 -9.88 -17.77 7.52
C ALA A 232 -8.49 -18.34 7.20
N ARG A 233 -8.27 -19.62 7.47
CA ARG A 233 -7.00 -20.30 7.16
C ARG A 233 -6.73 -20.37 5.66
N GLU A 234 -7.75 -20.63 4.86
CA GLU A 234 -7.62 -20.69 3.40
C GLU A 234 -7.17 -19.36 2.81
N THR A 235 -7.50 -18.22 3.45
CA THR A 235 -7.01 -16.91 3.02
C THR A 235 -5.50 -16.71 3.22
N MET A 236 -4.84 -17.53 4.05
CA MET A 236 -3.46 -17.31 4.50
C MET A 236 -3.21 -15.90 5.07
N GLY A 237 -4.28 -15.19 5.50
CA GLY A 237 -4.21 -13.81 5.94
C GLY A 237 -4.07 -12.79 4.81
N TYR A 238 -4.17 -13.19 3.56
CA TYR A 238 -4.12 -12.26 2.43
C TYR A 238 -5.40 -11.41 2.35
N PRO A 239 -5.31 -10.07 2.49
CA PRO A 239 -6.50 -9.21 2.62
C PRO A 239 -7.47 -9.32 1.44
N TYR A 240 -6.97 -9.44 0.21
CA TYR A 240 -7.86 -9.60 -0.94
C TYR A 240 -8.59 -10.96 -0.91
N ALA A 241 -7.92 -12.04 -0.52
CA ALA A 241 -8.58 -13.33 -0.34
C ALA A 241 -9.62 -13.28 0.80
N PHE A 242 -9.34 -12.57 1.91
CA PHE A 242 -10.34 -12.31 2.96
C PHE A 242 -11.62 -11.69 2.38
N GLN A 243 -11.48 -10.67 1.54
CA GLN A 243 -12.62 -10.02 0.89
C GLN A 243 -13.37 -10.97 -0.05
N LEU A 244 -12.64 -11.73 -0.88
CA LEU A 244 -13.24 -12.65 -1.85
C LEU A 244 -14.00 -13.78 -1.17
N VAL A 245 -13.40 -14.43 -0.17
CA VAL A 245 -14.04 -15.52 0.60
C VAL A 245 -15.32 -15.01 1.27
N GLY A 246 -15.26 -13.85 1.92
CA GLY A 246 -16.44 -13.22 2.53
C GLY A 246 -17.50 -12.87 1.50
N TYR A 247 -17.12 -12.26 0.37
CA TYR A 247 -18.02 -11.81 -0.68
C TYR A 247 -18.81 -12.97 -1.31
N PHE A 248 -18.13 -14.03 -1.72
CA PHE A 248 -18.76 -15.17 -2.38
C PHE A 248 -19.60 -16.00 -1.39
N THR A 249 -19.13 -16.16 -0.14
CA THR A 249 -19.94 -16.81 0.91
C THR A 249 -21.22 -16.04 1.21
N TRP A 250 -21.15 -14.70 1.32
CA TRP A 250 -22.34 -13.85 1.47
C TRP A 250 -23.33 -14.03 0.31
N ARG A 251 -22.84 -14.02 -0.94
CA ARG A 251 -23.68 -14.26 -2.12
C ARG A 251 -24.33 -15.62 -2.12
N ASN A 252 -23.69 -16.62 -1.57
CA ASN A 252 -24.20 -17.98 -1.42
C ASN A 252 -25.01 -18.15 -0.10
N ARG A 253 -25.73 -17.12 0.32
CA ARG A 253 -26.59 -17.12 1.51
C ARG A 253 -25.84 -17.48 2.81
N CYS A 254 -24.61 -17.05 2.93
CA CYS A 254 -23.70 -17.33 4.05
C CYS A 254 -23.36 -18.81 4.21
N GLU A 255 -23.45 -19.61 3.14
CA GLU A 255 -23.03 -21.01 3.11
C GLU A 255 -21.69 -21.14 2.37
N TYR A 256 -20.65 -21.62 3.07
CA TYR A 256 -19.35 -21.88 2.46
C TYR A 256 -19.31 -23.28 1.88
N SER A 257 -19.08 -23.41 0.58
CA SER A 257 -19.09 -24.67 -0.16
C SER A 257 -17.90 -24.77 -1.11
N ASP A 258 -17.67 -25.96 -1.67
CA ASP A 258 -16.64 -26.16 -2.70
C ASP A 258 -16.86 -25.31 -3.95
N GLN A 259 -18.14 -25.03 -4.29
CA GLN A 259 -18.45 -24.11 -5.38
C GLN A 259 -17.99 -22.68 -5.07
N VAL A 260 -18.28 -22.19 -3.86
CA VAL A 260 -17.80 -20.89 -3.39
C VAL A 260 -16.26 -20.83 -3.42
N ARG A 261 -15.61 -21.92 -2.98
CA ARG A 261 -14.14 -22.01 -3.03
C ARG A 261 -13.60 -21.87 -4.45
N LYS A 262 -14.17 -22.55 -5.42
CA LYS A 262 -13.77 -22.46 -6.83
C LYS A 262 -13.96 -21.04 -7.37
N GLU A 263 -15.07 -20.37 -7.05
CA GLU A 263 -15.38 -19.03 -7.54
C GLU A 263 -14.38 -17.98 -7.04
N TRP A 264 -14.06 -17.98 -5.73
CA TRP A 264 -13.12 -16.99 -5.22
C TRP A 264 -11.67 -17.28 -5.63
N ILE A 265 -11.26 -18.54 -5.82
CA ILE A 265 -9.94 -18.89 -6.34
C ILE A 265 -9.83 -18.43 -7.80
N SER A 266 -10.81 -18.71 -8.65
CA SER A 266 -10.83 -18.20 -10.03
C SER A 266 -10.71 -16.69 -10.07
N ARG A 267 -11.49 -16.00 -9.23
CA ARG A 267 -11.41 -14.52 -9.15
C ARG A 267 -10.05 -14.01 -8.69
N LEU A 268 -9.41 -14.73 -7.79
CA LEU A 268 -8.07 -14.42 -7.30
C LEU A 268 -7.04 -14.56 -8.41
N ASN A 269 -7.12 -15.63 -9.22
CA ASN A 269 -6.27 -15.88 -10.37
C ASN A 269 -6.39 -14.75 -11.40
N ASP A 270 -7.62 -14.41 -11.81
CA ASP A 270 -7.88 -13.42 -12.87
C ASP A 270 -7.44 -11.99 -12.50
N TYR A 271 -7.65 -11.57 -11.26
CA TYR A 271 -7.51 -10.16 -10.87
C TYR A 271 -6.28 -9.83 -10.04
N ALA A 272 -5.65 -10.84 -9.44
CA ALA A 272 -4.43 -10.62 -8.65
C ALA A 272 -3.24 -11.37 -9.23
N TYR A 273 -3.38 -12.67 -9.49
CA TYR A 273 -2.24 -13.51 -9.81
C TYR A 273 -1.74 -13.31 -11.23
N GLU A 274 -2.63 -13.15 -12.20
CA GLU A 274 -2.25 -12.79 -13.57
C GLU A 274 -1.41 -11.49 -13.62
N ILE A 275 -1.81 -10.47 -12.84
CA ILE A 275 -1.09 -9.21 -12.77
C ILE A 275 0.26 -9.37 -12.05
N ILE A 276 0.31 -10.18 -10.97
CA ILE A 276 1.58 -10.47 -10.28
C ILE A 276 2.51 -11.23 -11.23
N TRP A 277 2.00 -12.24 -11.91
CA TRP A 277 2.74 -13.08 -12.85
C TRP A 277 3.30 -12.29 -14.02
N SER A 278 2.50 -11.45 -14.65
CA SER A 278 2.92 -10.62 -15.80
C SER A 278 4.10 -9.68 -15.49
N ARG A 279 4.27 -9.31 -14.20
CA ARG A 279 5.37 -8.46 -13.72
C ARG A 279 6.63 -9.23 -13.32
N LEU A 280 6.59 -10.55 -13.31
CA LEU A 280 7.77 -11.37 -13.07
C LEU A 280 8.59 -11.49 -14.36
N SER A 281 9.92 -11.39 -14.21
CA SER A 281 10.81 -11.73 -15.32
C SER A 281 10.72 -13.23 -15.64
N GLU A 282 11.06 -13.61 -16.85
CA GLU A 282 11.12 -15.01 -17.26
C GLU A 282 11.89 -15.91 -16.26
N LYS A 283 13.02 -15.41 -15.77
CA LYS A 283 13.81 -16.15 -14.77
C LYS A 283 13.16 -16.16 -13.37
N ASP A 284 12.40 -15.13 -12.99
CA ASP A 284 11.62 -15.17 -11.74
C ASP A 284 10.50 -16.19 -11.85
N ARG A 285 9.81 -16.28 -13.01
CA ARG A 285 8.77 -17.28 -13.30
C ARG A 285 9.34 -18.69 -13.25
N PHE A 286 10.50 -18.91 -13.89
CA PHE A 286 11.21 -20.18 -13.84
C PHE A 286 11.52 -20.62 -12.40
N VAL A 287 12.07 -19.71 -11.57
CA VAL A 287 12.38 -20.03 -10.18
C VAL A 287 11.09 -20.23 -9.36
N ALA A 288 10.04 -19.42 -9.59
CA ALA A 288 8.75 -19.61 -8.93
C ALA A 288 8.15 -20.99 -9.27
N TYR A 289 8.22 -21.42 -10.54
CA TYR A 289 7.79 -22.74 -10.96
C TYR A 289 8.54 -23.86 -10.26
N GLY A 290 9.86 -23.77 -10.11
CA GLY A 290 10.64 -24.74 -9.36
C GLY A 290 10.26 -24.80 -7.89
N ILE A 291 9.92 -23.64 -7.27
CA ILE A 291 9.41 -23.60 -5.89
C ILE A 291 8.05 -24.30 -5.80
N ALA A 292 7.17 -24.12 -6.80
CA ALA A 292 5.85 -24.73 -6.86
C ALA A 292 5.90 -26.25 -7.10
N LYS A 293 6.89 -26.74 -7.82
CA LYS A 293 7.06 -28.19 -8.10
C LYS A 293 7.78 -28.95 -7.01
N ALA A 294 8.45 -28.26 -6.07
CA ALA A 294 9.19 -28.91 -4.97
C ALA A 294 8.25 -29.39 -3.86
N GLU A 295 8.15 -30.70 -3.64
CA GLU A 295 7.21 -31.31 -2.68
C GLU A 295 7.53 -30.96 -1.22
N THR A 296 8.83 -30.89 -0.86
CA THR A 296 9.28 -30.68 0.52
C THR A 296 9.49 -29.20 0.85
N HIS A 297 9.34 -28.31 -0.12
CA HIS A 297 9.67 -26.88 -0.02
C HIS A 297 11.12 -26.56 0.38
N LYS A 298 12.04 -27.54 0.32
CA LYS A 298 13.46 -27.34 0.62
C LYS A 298 14.18 -26.65 -0.53
N VAL A 299 15.03 -25.68 -0.22
CA VAL A 299 15.88 -24.98 -1.19
C VAL A 299 16.73 -25.93 -2.03
N SER A 300 17.23 -27.03 -1.46
CA SER A 300 17.99 -28.06 -2.17
C SER A 300 17.16 -28.70 -3.27
N GLU A 301 15.93 -29.14 -2.94
CA GLU A 301 15.02 -29.76 -3.89
C GLU A 301 14.60 -28.82 -5.02
N VAL A 302 14.28 -27.56 -4.68
CA VAL A 302 13.97 -26.53 -5.71
C VAL A 302 15.10 -26.40 -6.72
N ARG A 303 16.36 -26.40 -6.26
CA ARG A 303 17.53 -26.33 -7.15
C ARG A 303 17.72 -27.60 -7.99
N GLU A 304 17.43 -28.78 -7.43
CA GLU A 304 17.44 -30.05 -8.12
C GLU A 304 16.38 -30.07 -9.22
N VAL A 305 15.13 -29.68 -8.90
CA VAL A 305 14.02 -29.60 -9.88
C VAL A 305 14.38 -28.68 -11.05
N LEU A 306 15.05 -27.54 -10.78
CA LEU A 306 15.42 -26.56 -11.79
C LEU A 306 16.77 -26.86 -12.46
N ASN A 307 17.54 -27.82 -11.95
CA ASN A 307 18.91 -28.13 -12.36
C ASN A 307 19.83 -26.87 -12.39
N ILE A 308 19.79 -26.07 -11.29
CA ILE A 308 20.58 -24.85 -11.17
C ILE A 308 21.43 -24.84 -9.90
N THR A 309 22.53 -24.08 -9.96
CA THR A 309 23.42 -23.88 -8.81
C THR A 309 22.82 -22.91 -7.77
N GLN A 310 23.41 -22.91 -6.57
CA GLN A 310 23.02 -21.96 -5.53
C GLN A 310 23.25 -20.49 -5.93
N ASN A 311 24.32 -20.22 -6.68
CA ASN A 311 24.64 -18.86 -7.13
C ASN A 311 23.62 -18.35 -8.17
N GLU A 312 23.12 -19.21 -9.01
CA GLU A 312 22.06 -18.89 -9.99
C GLU A 312 20.71 -18.71 -9.31
N PHE A 313 20.40 -19.49 -8.26
CA PHE A 313 19.13 -19.42 -7.55
C PHE A 313 18.99 -18.20 -6.64
N ASN A 314 20.05 -17.85 -5.89
CA ASN A 314 19.99 -16.86 -4.80
C ASN A 314 19.49 -15.46 -5.23
N PRO A 315 19.85 -14.88 -6.38
CA PRO A 315 19.36 -13.58 -6.80
C PRO A 315 17.84 -13.53 -6.97
N TYR A 316 17.26 -14.58 -7.57
CA TYR A 316 15.82 -14.69 -7.81
C TYR A 316 15.06 -14.97 -6.51
N ARG A 317 15.57 -15.90 -5.67
CA ARG A 317 15.05 -16.12 -4.33
C ARG A 317 14.97 -14.82 -3.54
N LYS A 318 16.06 -14.04 -3.49
CA LYS A 318 16.12 -12.76 -2.79
C LYS A 318 15.07 -11.77 -3.33
N ARG A 319 14.87 -11.73 -4.65
CA ARG A 319 13.89 -10.86 -5.29
C ARG A 319 12.46 -11.28 -4.98
N LEU A 320 12.12 -12.57 -5.05
CA LEU A 320 10.80 -13.08 -4.71
C LEU A 320 10.47 -12.88 -3.20
N LEU A 321 11.47 -13.06 -2.31
CA LEU A 321 11.35 -12.73 -0.87
C LEU A 321 11.03 -11.24 -0.67
N LYS A 322 11.80 -10.35 -1.30
CA LYS A 322 11.61 -8.91 -1.21
C LYS A 322 10.24 -8.47 -1.73
N ARG A 323 9.74 -9.10 -2.79
CA ARG A 323 8.39 -8.86 -3.31
C ARG A 323 7.29 -9.39 -2.41
N GLY A 324 7.63 -10.15 -1.37
CA GLY A 324 6.67 -10.77 -0.46
C GLY A 324 5.89 -11.93 -1.07
N LEU A 325 6.35 -12.51 -2.17
CA LEU A 325 5.70 -13.65 -2.84
C LEU A 325 6.04 -14.99 -2.19
N ILE A 326 7.20 -15.08 -1.56
CA ILE A 326 7.64 -16.24 -0.81
C ILE A 326 8.10 -15.84 0.59
N SER A 327 8.04 -16.75 1.53
CA SER A 327 8.68 -16.63 2.84
C SER A 327 9.81 -17.66 3.00
N GLY A 328 10.77 -17.31 3.87
CA GLY A 328 11.90 -18.18 4.24
C GLY A 328 12.05 -18.25 5.75
N ASP A 329 10.94 -18.23 6.49
CA ASP A 329 10.90 -18.13 7.95
C ASP A 329 11.55 -19.33 8.65
N LYS A 330 11.56 -20.50 7.96
CA LYS A 330 12.29 -21.68 8.40
C LYS A 330 13.57 -21.82 7.58
N TRP A 331 14.66 -22.06 8.28
CA TRP A 331 15.96 -22.23 7.63
C TRP A 331 15.94 -23.40 6.63
N GLY A 332 16.30 -23.10 5.37
CA GLY A 332 16.32 -24.08 4.28
C GLY A 332 14.97 -24.37 3.63
N GLU A 333 13.87 -23.80 4.09
CA GLU A 333 12.53 -23.92 3.49
C GLU A 333 12.12 -22.63 2.78
N ILE A 334 11.30 -22.77 1.73
CA ILE A 334 10.68 -21.67 1.00
C ILE A 334 9.22 -22.04 0.74
N ARG A 335 8.31 -21.10 1.00
CA ARG A 335 6.87 -21.29 0.73
C ARG A 335 6.29 -20.02 0.14
N PHE A 336 5.28 -20.18 -0.70
CA PHE A 336 4.49 -19.03 -1.16
C PHE A 336 3.70 -18.43 0.01
N THR A 337 3.51 -17.12 -0.05
CA THR A 337 2.78 -16.33 0.96
C THR A 337 1.32 -16.10 0.59
N LEU A 338 0.96 -16.38 -0.66
CA LEU A 338 -0.36 -16.16 -1.22
C LEU A 338 -1.12 -17.48 -1.35
N PRO A 339 -2.42 -17.51 -1.00
CA PRO A 339 -3.22 -18.73 -1.03
C PRO A 339 -3.39 -19.25 -2.47
N TYR A 340 -3.17 -20.54 -2.68
CA TYR A 340 -3.31 -21.21 -4.00
C TYR A 340 -2.42 -20.65 -5.12
N PHE A 341 -1.48 -19.77 -4.81
CA PHE A 341 -0.57 -19.18 -5.81
C PHE A 341 0.37 -20.25 -6.41
N GLU A 342 0.71 -21.27 -5.65
CA GLU A 342 1.49 -22.40 -6.12
C GLU A 342 0.82 -23.11 -7.31
N ASN A 343 -0.48 -23.40 -7.21
CA ASN A 343 -1.25 -24.03 -8.28
C ASN A 343 -1.30 -23.12 -9.53
N TYR A 344 -1.57 -21.83 -9.32
CA TYR A 344 -1.55 -20.84 -10.40
C TYR A 344 -0.21 -20.79 -11.12
N VAL A 345 0.91 -20.80 -10.38
CA VAL A 345 2.27 -20.73 -10.95
C VAL A 345 2.55 -21.94 -11.84
N ILE A 346 2.13 -23.14 -11.42
CA ILE A 346 2.30 -24.37 -12.20
C ILE A 346 1.54 -24.25 -13.53
N GLU A 347 0.23 -23.97 -13.45
CA GLU A 347 -0.64 -23.82 -14.62
C GLU A 347 -0.10 -22.74 -15.58
N ALA A 348 0.15 -21.51 -15.08
CA ALA A 348 0.59 -20.42 -15.90
C ALA A 348 1.96 -20.64 -16.57
N TYR A 349 2.89 -21.30 -15.87
CA TYR A 349 4.21 -21.61 -16.44
C TYR A 349 4.13 -22.70 -17.50
N GLU A 350 3.33 -23.74 -17.27
CA GLU A 350 3.14 -24.84 -18.21
C GLU A 350 2.42 -24.33 -19.47
N ASP A 351 1.40 -23.50 -19.35
CA ASP A 351 0.69 -22.90 -20.50
C ASP A 351 1.60 -22.00 -21.37
N GLU A 352 2.60 -21.33 -20.77
CA GLU A 352 3.55 -20.49 -21.49
C GLU A 352 4.67 -21.29 -22.19
N ASN A 353 4.97 -22.53 -21.77
CA ASN A 353 6.18 -23.24 -22.17
C ASN A 353 5.92 -24.62 -22.81
N TYR A 354 4.68 -25.09 -22.83
CA TYR A 354 4.25 -26.36 -23.43
C TYR A 354 3.01 -26.17 -24.32
#